data_ad2212d65898f468c4b3d39eacc2f255
#
_entry.id   ad2212d65898f468c4b3d39eacc2f255
#
_cell.length_a   1.000
_cell.length_b   1.000
_cell.length_c   1.000
_cell.angle_alpha   90.00
_cell.angle_beta   90.00
_cell.angle_gamma   90.00
#
_symmetry.space_group_name_H-M   'P 1'
#
loop_
_entity.id
_entity.type
_entity.pdbx_description
1 polymer ?
#
loop_
_entity_poly.entity_id
_entity_poly.type
_entity_poly.pdbx_seq_one_letter_code
_entity_poly.pdbx_strand_id
1 'polypeptide(L)'
;MVTPPPRFETLIESYHDEIYSYVWRLLDSATNADSTVEAQDVTQEVFMRAYKAFERLRPDSNQRAWLYKIATHCAYTALKRGQRQVQHSAPLEDEHEDLADTDPLPDQQAAQHETLAAIRRIIAALPAKQQVAVVLRHVQGLDYAEIAKALDCSEDSARANVYQAVRRLRRELAETQDVEDGAQNDGWR
;
A
#
# COMPACT_ATOMS: atom_id res chain seq x y z
N MET A 1 1.80 40.95 4.16
CA MET A 1 2.87 40.04 4.57
C MET A 1 3.03 39.03 3.45
N VAL A 2 4.14 39.04 2.72
CA VAL A 2 4.43 38.07 1.67
C VAL A 2 4.97 36.83 2.38
N THR A 3 4.24 35.73 2.32
CA THR A 3 4.72 34.44 2.82
C THR A 3 5.96 34.06 2.00
N PRO A 4 7.12 33.76 2.61
CA PRO A 4 8.26 33.32 1.85
C PRO A 4 7.91 32.07 1.04
N PRO A 5 8.53 31.87 -0.13
CA PRO A 5 8.28 30.67 -0.92
C PRO A 5 8.56 29.43 -0.09
N PRO A 6 7.74 28.37 -0.22
CA PRO A 6 7.95 27.14 0.54
C PRO A 6 9.34 26.59 0.22
N ARG A 7 10.10 26.23 1.26
CA ARG A 7 11.38 25.58 1.11
C ARG A 7 11.16 24.07 0.97
N PHE A 8 11.96 23.42 0.14
CA PHE A 8 11.84 21.98 -0.05
C PHE A 8 12.09 21.18 1.23
N GLU A 9 12.98 21.67 2.10
CA GLU A 9 13.27 21.08 3.40
C GLU A 9 12.01 21.03 4.28
N THR A 10 11.22 22.11 4.32
CA THR A 10 9.95 22.15 5.06
C THR A 10 8.94 21.12 4.54
N LEU A 11 8.96 20.87 3.22
CA LEU A 11 8.10 19.85 2.62
C LEU A 11 8.54 18.44 3.04
N ILE A 12 9.83 18.17 3.10
CA ILE A 12 10.34 16.89 3.63
C ILE A 12 9.92 16.72 5.09
N GLU A 13 10.20 17.71 5.94
CA GLU A 13 9.86 17.66 7.37
C GLU A 13 8.37 17.42 7.61
N SER A 14 7.51 18.00 6.76
CA SER A 14 6.05 17.88 6.92
C SER A 14 5.47 16.56 6.42
N TYR A 15 6.08 15.91 5.42
CA TYR A 15 5.44 14.80 4.72
C TYR A 15 6.27 13.52 4.65
N HIS A 16 7.53 13.51 5.16
CA HIS A 16 8.39 12.34 5.07
C HIS A 16 7.74 11.09 5.67
N ASP A 17 7.29 11.18 6.91
CA ASP A 17 6.74 10.02 7.62
C ASP A 17 5.40 9.54 7.03
N GLU A 18 4.60 10.48 6.53
CA GLU A 18 3.34 10.17 5.85
C GLU A 18 3.59 9.41 4.54
N ILE A 19 4.52 9.88 3.73
CA ILE A 19 4.90 9.25 2.46
C ILE A 19 5.60 7.91 2.69
N TYR A 20 6.51 7.83 3.67
CA TYR A 20 7.15 6.57 4.04
C TYR A 20 6.12 5.52 4.47
N SER A 21 5.20 5.89 5.37
CA SER A 21 4.14 4.98 5.84
C SER A 21 3.23 4.51 4.70
N TYR A 22 2.94 5.40 3.74
CA TYR A 22 2.17 5.05 2.55
C TYR A 22 2.91 4.06 1.65
N VAL A 23 4.17 4.32 1.35
CA VAL A 23 5.01 3.45 0.51
C VAL A 23 5.21 2.10 1.19
N TRP A 24 5.54 2.10 2.48
CA TRP A 24 5.72 0.88 3.27
C TRP A 24 4.48 -0.02 3.24
N ARG A 25 3.29 0.54 3.48
CA ARG A 25 2.02 -0.22 3.43
C ARG A 25 1.76 -0.87 2.08
N LEU A 26 2.16 -0.22 1.00
CA LEU A 26 2.01 -0.79 -0.34
C LEU A 26 2.99 -1.93 -0.59
N LEU A 27 4.23 -1.80 -0.14
CA LEU A 27 5.29 -2.78 -0.40
C LEU A 27 5.24 -3.95 0.59
N ASP A 28 4.95 -3.70 1.87
CA ASP A 28 4.78 -4.72 2.91
C ASP A 28 3.71 -5.76 2.53
N SER A 29 2.69 -5.33 1.83
CA SER A 29 1.67 -6.24 1.31
C SER A 29 2.14 -7.10 0.13
N ALA A 30 3.20 -6.72 -0.58
CA ALA A 30 3.52 -7.28 -1.90
C ALA A 30 4.81 -8.09 -1.95
N THR A 31 5.70 -7.93 -0.99
CA THR A 31 7.04 -8.54 -1.03
C THR A 31 7.33 -9.27 0.28
N ASN A 32 7.84 -10.50 0.15
CA ASN A 32 8.40 -11.25 1.28
C ASN A 32 9.86 -10.81 1.57
N ALA A 33 10.36 -9.82 0.84
CA ALA A 33 11.66 -9.22 1.08
C ALA A 33 11.58 -8.20 2.23
N ASP A 34 12.71 -7.73 2.73
CA ASP A 34 12.78 -6.70 3.76
C ASP A 34 12.10 -5.40 3.26
N SER A 35 10.78 -5.36 3.45
CA SER A 35 9.89 -4.27 3.00
C SER A 35 10.34 -2.92 3.53
N THR A 36 11.08 -2.93 4.64
CA THR A 36 11.60 -1.72 5.28
C THR A 36 12.67 -1.06 4.42
N VAL A 37 13.64 -1.84 3.92
CA VAL A 37 14.72 -1.34 3.08
C VAL A 37 14.16 -0.86 1.73
N GLU A 38 13.30 -1.67 1.10
CA GLU A 38 12.67 -1.28 -0.17
C GLU A 38 11.80 -0.02 -0.03
N ALA A 39 11.05 0.12 1.07
CA ALA A 39 10.25 1.31 1.34
C ALA A 39 11.11 2.56 1.56
N GLN A 40 12.26 2.42 2.21
CA GLN A 40 13.23 3.52 2.36
C GLN A 40 13.78 3.97 1.02
N ASP A 41 14.21 3.03 0.18
CA ASP A 41 14.75 3.33 -1.16
C ASP A 41 13.70 4.01 -2.04
N VAL A 42 12.47 3.49 -2.06
CA VAL A 42 11.38 4.10 -2.83
C VAL A 42 11.02 5.48 -2.29
N THR A 43 11.00 5.67 -0.97
CA THR A 43 10.73 6.98 -0.35
C THR A 43 11.82 7.98 -0.70
N GLN A 44 13.07 7.58 -0.66
CA GLN A 44 14.19 8.40 -1.10
C GLN A 44 14.02 8.83 -2.57
N GLU A 45 13.70 7.88 -3.46
CA GLU A 45 13.44 8.17 -4.87
C GLU A 45 12.27 9.15 -5.05
N VAL A 46 11.21 9.06 -4.23
CA VAL A 46 10.10 10.02 -4.24
C VAL A 46 10.60 11.43 -3.97
N PHE A 47 11.37 11.62 -2.89
CA PHE A 47 11.86 12.95 -2.54
C PHE A 47 12.93 13.46 -3.50
N MET A 48 13.75 12.60 -4.08
CA MET A 48 14.68 12.99 -5.14
C MET A 48 13.95 13.49 -6.40
N ARG A 49 12.88 12.82 -6.82
CA ARG A 49 12.03 13.26 -7.95
C ARG A 49 11.28 14.53 -7.61
N ALA A 50 10.75 14.62 -6.40
CA ALA A 50 10.09 15.81 -5.90
C ALA A 50 11.04 17.01 -5.91
N TYR A 51 12.26 16.87 -5.43
CA TYR A 51 13.29 17.93 -5.45
C TYR A 51 13.54 18.48 -6.86
N LYS A 52 13.75 17.57 -7.83
CA LYS A 52 13.99 17.95 -9.24
C LYS A 52 12.81 18.69 -9.88
N ALA A 53 11.59 18.47 -9.40
CA ALA A 53 10.37 19.06 -9.94
C ALA A 53 9.84 20.25 -9.12
N PHE A 54 10.38 20.47 -7.92
CA PHE A 54 9.89 21.44 -6.94
C PHE A 54 9.89 22.89 -7.45
N GLU A 55 10.94 23.30 -8.16
CA GLU A 55 11.04 24.65 -8.72
C GLU A 55 9.95 24.97 -9.74
N ARG A 56 9.33 23.94 -10.34
CA ARG A 56 8.25 24.07 -11.31
C ARG A 56 6.87 23.98 -10.65
N LEU A 57 6.82 23.72 -9.35
CA LEU A 57 5.59 23.63 -8.61
C LEU A 57 5.02 25.02 -8.37
N ARG A 58 3.76 25.20 -8.73
CA ARG A 58 3.08 26.48 -8.48
C ARG A 58 2.93 26.71 -6.97
N PRO A 59 3.08 27.95 -6.48
CA PRO A 59 2.98 28.26 -5.05
C PRO A 59 1.63 27.90 -4.41
N ASP A 60 0.55 27.91 -5.21
CA ASP A 60 -0.83 27.61 -4.83
C ASP A 60 -1.20 26.12 -4.97
N SER A 61 -0.25 25.28 -5.37
CA SER A 61 -0.49 23.86 -5.55
C SER A 61 -0.69 23.14 -4.23
N ASN A 62 -1.58 22.14 -4.22
CA ASN A 62 -1.69 21.20 -3.12
C ASN A 62 -0.44 20.30 -3.11
N GLN A 63 0.56 20.67 -2.27
CA GLN A 63 1.85 19.99 -2.15
C GLN A 63 1.67 18.53 -1.72
N ARG A 64 0.72 18.24 -0.82
CA ARG A 64 0.41 16.89 -0.36
C ARG A 64 -0.07 16.02 -1.53
N ALA A 65 -1.06 16.47 -2.27
CA ALA A 65 -1.59 15.72 -3.43
C ALA A 65 -0.53 15.54 -4.52
N TRP A 66 0.32 16.54 -4.73
CA TRP A 66 1.43 16.47 -5.68
C TRP A 66 2.49 15.43 -5.26
N LEU A 67 2.86 15.36 -3.98
CA LEU A 67 3.76 14.34 -3.44
C LEU A 67 3.16 12.94 -3.57
N TYR A 68 1.88 12.78 -3.25
CA TYR A 68 1.20 11.50 -3.44
C TYR A 68 1.20 11.02 -4.89
N LYS A 69 1.08 11.93 -5.86
CA LYS A 69 1.21 11.56 -7.28
C LYS A 69 2.59 10.97 -7.58
N ILE A 70 3.66 11.60 -7.08
CA ILE A 70 5.04 11.10 -7.26
C ILE A 70 5.23 9.78 -6.53
N ALA A 71 4.81 9.69 -5.26
CA ALA A 71 4.92 8.49 -4.43
C ALA A 71 4.17 7.31 -5.04
N THR A 72 2.95 7.54 -5.52
CA THR A 72 2.14 6.53 -6.21
C THR A 72 2.86 6.00 -7.45
N HIS A 73 3.47 6.87 -8.24
CA HIS A 73 4.20 6.44 -9.43
C HIS A 73 5.44 5.60 -9.09
N CYS A 74 6.21 5.99 -8.07
CA CYS A 74 7.37 5.24 -7.60
C CYS A 74 6.95 3.88 -7.03
N ALA A 75 5.99 3.86 -6.11
CA ALA A 75 5.48 2.64 -5.49
C ALA A 75 4.85 1.68 -6.51
N TYR A 76 4.04 2.19 -7.45
CA TYR A 76 3.48 1.38 -8.53
C TYR A 76 4.56 0.72 -9.40
N THR A 77 5.65 1.44 -9.68
CA THR A 77 6.78 0.90 -10.44
C THR A 77 7.49 -0.21 -9.67
N ALA A 78 7.72 -0.02 -8.37
CA ALA A 78 8.30 -1.02 -7.48
C ALA A 78 7.41 -2.27 -7.40
N LEU A 79 6.11 -2.12 -7.15
CA LEU A 79 5.14 -3.21 -7.12
C LEU A 79 5.13 -4.03 -8.42
N LYS A 80 5.12 -3.35 -9.57
CA LYS A 80 5.19 -4.05 -10.87
C LYS A 80 6.47 -4.83 -11.07
N ARG A 81 7.59 -4.30 -10.58
CA ARG A 81 8.88 -4.99 -10.63
C ARG A 81 8.84 -6.25 -9.75
N GLY A 82 8.38 -6.13 -8.51
CA GLY A 82 8.22 -7.26 -7.58
C GLY A 82 7.29 -8.34 -8.15
N GLN A 83 6.11 -7.99 -8.64
CA GLN A 83 5.16 -8.93 -9.24
C GLN A 83 5.75 -9.69 -10.45
N ARG A 84 6.55 -9.03 -11.29
CA ARG A 84 7.23 -9.71 -12.41
C ARG A 84 8.31 -10.66 -11.92
N GLN A 85 9.04 -10.30 -10.88
CA GLN A 85 10.10 -11.14 -10.32
C GLN A 85 9.53 -12.43 -9.75
N VAL A 86 8.42 -12.35 -9.01
CA VAL A 86 7.68 -13.53 -8.50
C VAL A 86 7.17 -14.42 -9.64
N GLN A 87 6.67 -13.84 -10.73
CA GLN A 87 6.18 -14.62 -11.89
C GLN A 87 7.30 -15.34 -12.67
N HIS A 88 8.54 -14.85 -12.59
CA HIS A 88 9.70 -15.43 -13.30
C HIS A 88 10.58 -16.30 -12.40
N SER A 89 10.38 -16.25 -11.09
CA SER A 89 11.02 -17.17 -10.14
C SER A 89 10.18 -18.45 -10.08
N ALA A 90 10.80 -19.60 -10.37
CA ALA A 90 10.17 -20.89 -10.07
C ALA A 90 9.88 -20.95 -8.57
N PRO A 91 8.82 -21.67 -8.11
CA PRO A 91 8.52 -21.77 -6.72
C PRO A 91 9.70 -22.46 -6.02
N LEU A 92 10.52 -21.70 -5.34
CA LEU A 92 11.31 -22.17 -4.23
C LEU A 92 10.32 -22.24 -3.08
N GLU A 93 10.09 -23.45 -2.57
CA GLU A 93 9.40 -23.68 -1.33
C GLU A 93 10.24 -23.06 -0.22
N ASP A 94 10.10 -21.78 0.01
CA ASP A 94 10.62 -21.13 1.19
C ASP A 94 9.57 -21.27 2.28
N GLU A 95 9.83 -22.19 3.19
CA GLU A 95 9.22 -22.22 4.51
C GLU A 95 9.60 -20.90 5.21
N HIS A 96 8.73 -19.91 5.14
CA HIS A 96 8.87 -18.72 5.96
C HIS A 96 8.46 -19.06 7.39
N GLU A 97 9.43 -19.27 8.24
CA GLU A 97 9.27 -19.09 9.67
C GLU A 97 8.84 -17.65 9.91
N ASP A 98 7.54 -17.44 10.17
CA ASP A 98 7.03 -16.24 10.80
C ASP A 98 7.75 -16.10 12.16
N LEU A 99 8.78 -15.26 12.22
CA LEU A 99 9.30 -14.75 13.47
C LEU A 99 8.24 -13.79 14.06
N ALA A 100 7.16 -14.38 14.52
CA ALA A 100 6.24 -13.73 15.42
C ALA A 100 6.94 -13.56 16.76
N ASP A 101 7.37 -12.34 17.05
CA ASP A 101 7.69 -11.89 18.38
C ASP A 101 6.35 -11.84 19.14
N THR A 102 5.95 -12.97 19.70
CA THR A 102 4.65 -13.17 20.34
C THR A 102 4.81 -13.27 21.83
N ASP A 103 4.69 -12.14 22.51
CA ASP A 103 4.02 -12.12 23.80
C ASP A 103 2.57 -12.60 23.60
N PRO A 104 2.02 -13.51 24.43
CA PRO A 104 0.66 -14.00 24.25
C PRO A 104 -0.33 -12.85 24.45
N LEU A 105 -0.84 -12.37 23.31
CA LEU A 105 -1.89 -11.36 23.24
C LEU A 105 -3.23 -11.97 23.67
N PRO A 106 -4.11 -11.22 24.38
CA PRO A 106 -5.47 -11.66 24.64
C PRO A 106 -6.20 -12.11 23.34
N ASP A 107 -7.01 -13.16 23.40
CA ASP A 107 -7.67 -13.79 22.26
C ASP A 107 -8.29 -12.83 21.23
N GLN A 108 -8.86 -11.70 21.68
CA GLN A 108 -9.44 -10.69 20.79
C GLN A 108 -8.38 -9.94 19.97
N GLN A 109 -7.18 -9.74 20.52
CA GLN A 109 -6.09 -9.07 19.80
C GLN A 109 -5.47 -10.04 18.78
N ALA A 110 -5.35 -11.32 19.11
CA ALA A 110 -4.88 -12.36 18.20
C ALA A 110 -5.80 -12.46 16.96
N ALA A 111 -7.12 -12.56 17.13
CA ALA A 111 -8.08 -12.59 16.03
C ALA A 111 -8.04 -11.33 15.14
N GLN A 112 -7.83 -10.15 15.74
CA GLN A 112 -7.65 -8.93 14.96
C GLN A 112 -6.36 -8.93 14.15
N HIS A 113 -5.25 -9.44 14.70
CA HIS A 113 -3.98 -9.58 13.99
C HIS A 113 -4.08 -10.55 12.82
N GLU A 114 -4.74 -11.69 12.99
CA GLU A 114 -4.99 -12.67 11.92
C GLU A 114 -5.83 -12.07 10.79
N THR A 115 -6.91 -11.36 11.13
CA THR A 115 -7.74 -10.67 10.14
C THR A 115 -6.94 -9.63 9.36
N LEU A 116 -6.10 -8.84 10.03
CA LEU A 116 -5.26 -7.84 9.39
C LEU A 116 -4.20 -8.50 8.48
N ALA A 117 -3.60 -9.61 8.91
CA ALA A 117 -2.65 -10.37 8.10
C ALA A 117 -3.33 -10.96 6.85
N ALA A 118 -4.55 -11.49 6.98
CA ALA A 118 -5.36 -11.96 5.85
C ALA A 118 -5.65 -10.83 4.86
N ILE A 119 -6.08 -9.66 5.33
CA ILE A 119 -6.32 -8.48 4.49
C ILE A 119 -5.05 -8.09 3.74
N ARG A 120 -3.90 -8.04 4.41
CA ARG A 120 -2.61 -7.70 3.77
C ARG A 120 -2.26 -8.70 2.67
N ARG A 121 -2.38 -10.00 2.92
CA ARG A 121 -2.14 -11.05 1.91
C ARG A 121 -3.04 -10.90 0.69
N ILE A 122 -4.34 -10.62 0.90
CA ILE A 122 -5.28 -10.43 -0.21
C ILE A 122 -4.92 -9.17 -1.01
N ILE A 123 -4.58 -8.07 -0.33
CA ILE A 123 -4.15 -6.84 -0.99
C ILE A 123 -2.87 -7.09 -1.82
N ALA A 124 -1.90 -7.83 -1.28
CA ALA A 124 -0.68 -8.21 -1.99
C ALA A 124 -0.94 -8.96 -3.30
N ALA A 125 -1.94 -9.83 -3.31
CA ALA A 125 -2.34 -10.62 -4.47
C ALA A 125 -3.16 -9.83 -5.52
N LEU A 126 -3.50 -8.56 -5.24
CA LEU A 126 -4.20 -7.71 -6.21
C LEU A 126 -3.25 -7.24 -7.33
N PRO A 127 -3.77 -7.00 -8.55
CA PRO A 127 -3.05 -6.25 -9.55
C PRO A 127 -2.59 -4.88 -9.01
N ALA A 128 -1.38 -4.44 -9.34
CA ALA A 128 -0.76 -3.25 -8.76
C ALA A 128 -1.65 -1.99 -8.80
N LYS A 129 -2.43 -1.76 -9.89
CA LYS A 129 -3.36 -0.63 -9.96
C LYS A 129 -4.50 -0.73 -8.93
N GLN A 130 -5.02 -1.93 -8.70
CA GLN A 130 -6.09 -2.16 -7.74
C GLN A 130 -5.56 -2.01 -6.30
N GLN A 131 -4.37 -2.53 -6.03
CA GLN A 131 -3.68 -2.41 -4.75
C GLN A 131 -3.46 -0.94 -4.38
N VAL A 132 -2.88 -0.16 -5.27
CA VAL A 132 -2.66 1.27 -5.06
C VAL A 132 -3.98 2.02 -4.88
N ALA A 133 -4.98 1.75 -5.74
CA ALA A 133 -6.26 2.44 -5.69
C ALA A 133 -7.02 2.21 -4.37
N VAL A 134 -7.02 0.97 -3.85
CA VAL A 134 -7.72 0.65 -2.59
C VAL A 134 -7.02 1.28 -1.39
N VAL A 135 -5.68 1.30 -1.36
CA VAL A 135 -4.92 1.95 -0.29
C VAL A 135 -5.13 3.46 -0.32
N LEU A 136 -5.04 4.11 -1.48
CA LEU A 136 -5.31 5.55 -1.59
C LEU A 136 -6.73 5.91 -1.14
N ARG A 137 -7.73 5.09 -1.47
CA ARG A 137 -9.12 5.35 -1.11
C ARG A 137 -9.41 5.15 0.37
N HIS A 138 -9.03 3.99 0.92
CA HIS A 138 -9.48 3.56 2.25
C HIS A 138 -8.49 3.87 3.37
N VAL A 139 -7.22 4.01 3.06
CA VAL A 139 -6.19 4.33 4.07
C VAL A 139 -5.83 5.82 4.03
N GLN A 140 -5.67 6.40 2.84
CA GLN A 140 -5.27 7.80 2.68
C GLN A 140 -6.46 8.75 2.52
N GLY A 141 -7.67 8.23 2.29
CA GLY A 141 -8.90 9.01 2.20
C GLY A 141 -9.05 9.85 0.93
N LEU A 142 -8.26 9.58 -0.13
CA LEU A 142 -8.34 10.32 -1.38
C LEU A 142 -9.68 10.11 -2.08
N ASP A 143 -10.15 11.14 -2.78
CA ASP A 143 -11.31 11.00 -3.66
C ASP A 143 -10.95 10.36 -5.01
N TYR A 144 -11.94 10.00 -5.81
CA TYR A 144 -11.70 9.31 -7.08
C TYR A 144 -11.00 10.19 -8.12
N ALA A 145 -11.20 11.50 -8.08
CA ALA A 145 -10.52 12.44 -8.96
C ALA A 145 -9.03 12.56 -8.60
N GLU A 146 -8.70 12.54 -7.32
CA GLU A 146 -7.32 12.53 -6.82
C GLU A 146 -6.63 11.20 -7.17
N ILE A 147 -7.31 10.07 -6.97
CA ILE A 147 -6.79 8.73 -7.34
C ILE A 147 -6.56 8.65 -8.84
N ALA A 148 -7.47 9.17 -9.66
CA ALA A 148 -7.33 9.21 -11.10
C ALA A 148 -6.07 9.98 -11.53
N LYS A 149 -5.83 11.13 -10.91
CA LYS A 149 -4.61 11.94 -11.14
C LYS A 149 -3.34 11.21 -10.69
N ALA A 150 -3.39 10.51 -9.54
CA ALA A 150 -2.25 9.77 -9.00
C ALA A 150 -1.89 8.56 -9.87
N LEU A 151 -2.89 7.85 -10.43
CA LEU A 151 -2.71 6.64 -11.24
C LEU A 151 -2.63 6.94 -12.76
N ASP A 152 -2.72 8.20 -13.16
CA ASP A 152 -2.76 8.63 -14.56
C ASP A 152 -3.83 7.84 -15.37
N CYS A 153 -5.08 7.92 -14.90
CA CYS A 153 -6.22 7.25 -15.50
C CYS A 153 -7.50 8.09 -15.38
N SER A 154 -8.60 7.63 -15.99
CA SER A 154 -9.90 8.28 -15.81
C SER A 154 -10.47 8.02 -14.41
N GLU A 155 -11.37 8.89 -13.94
CA GLU A 155 -12.06 8.71 -12.66
C GLU A 155 -12.89 7.43 -12.64
N ASP A 156 -13.52 7.06 -13.76
CA ASP A 156 -14.24 5.79 -13.87
C ASP A 156 -13.31 4.59 -13.73
N SER A 157 -12.09 4.67 -14.31
CA SER A 157 -11.07 3.63 -14.12
C SER A 157 -10.58 3.55 -12.67
N ALA A 158 -10.41 4.69 -11.99
CA ALA A 158 -10.06 4.72 -10.58
C ALA A 158 -11.15 4.07 -9.73
N ARG A 159 -12.42 4.42 -9.97
CA ARG A 159 -13.60 3.82 -9.31
C ARG A 159 -13.68 2.33 -9.55
N ALA A 160 -13.49 1.88 -10.80
CA ALA A 160 -13.51 0.46 -11.15
C ALA A 160 -12.40 -0.32 -10.44
N ASN A 161 -11.17 0.22 -10.36
CA ASN A 161 -10.07 -0.43 -9.64
C ASN A 161 -10.36 -0.59 -8.16
N VAL A 162 -10.89 0.44 -7.48
CA VAL A 162 -11.30 0.36 -6.07
C VAL A 162 -12.41 -0.67 -5.88
N TYR A 163 -13.45 -0.63 -6.73
CA TYR A 163 -14.57 -1.57 -6.65
C TYR A 163 -14.14 -3.03 -6.80
N GLN A 164 -13.30 -3.32 -7.79
CA GLN A 164 -12.77 -4.67 -8.02
C GLN A 164 -11.92 -5.16 -6.86
N ALA A 165 -11.06 -4.29 -6.31
CA ALA A 165 -10.25 -4.59 -5.14
C ALA A 165 -11.13 -4.96 -3.92
N VAL A 166 -12.11 -4.11 -3.59
CA VAL A 166 -13.02 -4.34 -2.46
C VAL A 166 -13.87 -5.59 -2.66
N ARG A 167 -14.34 -5.84 -3.88
CA ARG A 167 -15.11 -7.06 -4.21
C ARG A 167 -14.28 -8.32 -3.99
N ARG A 168 -13.01 -8.31 -4.40
CA ARG A 168 -12.10 -9.43 -4.19
C ARG A 168 -11.78 -9.62 -2.71
N LEU A 169 -11.47 -8.56 -1.97
CA LEU A 169 -11.28 -8.59 -0.53
C LEU A 169 -12.45 -9.25 0.19
N ARG A 170 -13.68 -8.82 -0.09
CA ARG A 170 -14.88 -9.36 0.54
C ARG A 170 -15.06 -10.85 0.27
N ARG A 171 -14.83 -11.28 -0.96
CA ARG A 171 -14.95 -12.69 -1.34
C ARG A 171 -13.92 -13.56 -0.61
N GLU A 172 -12.64 -13.19 -0.67
CA GLU A 172 -11.56 -13.99 -0.09
C GLU A 172 -11.60 -13.99 1.45
N LEU A 173 -12.06 -12.91 2.08
CA LEU A 173 -12.28 -12.89 3.53
C LEU A 173 -13.46 -13.79 3.96
N ALA A 174 -14.55 -13.83 3.18
CA ALA A 174 -15.65 -14.74 3.46
C ALA A 174 -15.22 -16.20 3.34
N GLU A 175 -14.47 -16.56 2.30
CA GLU A 175 -13.92 -17.91 2.10
C GLU A 175 -12.99 -18.33 3.27
N THR A 176 -12.23 -17.38 3.85
CA THR A 176 -11.35 -17.66 5.00
C THR A 176 -12.16 -17.93 6.26
N GLN A 177 -13.23 -17.19 6.51
CA GLN A 177 -14.10 -17.38 7.66
C GLN A 177 -14.88 -18.71 7.61
N ASP A 178 -15.37 -19.08 6.42
CA ASP A 178 -16.10 -20.35 6.23
C ASP A 178 -15.18 -21.57 6.50
N VAL A 179 -13.89 -21.48 6.22
CA VAL A 179 -12.91 -22.54 6.49
C VAL A 179 -12.64 -22.66 8.00
N GLU A 180 -12.55 -21.55 8.72
CA GLU A 180 -12.32 -21.53 10.17
C GLU A 180 -13.52 -22.08 10.93
N ASP A 181 -14.74 -21.69 10.56
CA ASP A 181 -15.98 -22.19 11.15
C ASP A 181 -16.19 -23.69 10.85
N GLY A 182 -15.82 -24.17 9.66
CA GLY A 182 -15.86 -25.58 9.28
C GLY A 182 -14.89 -26.46 10.09
N ALA A 183 -13.69 -25.97 10.35
CA ALA A 183 -12.67 -26.70 11.10
C ALA A 183 -13.02 -26.85 12.60
N GLN A 184 -13.74 -25.88 13.17
CA GLN A 184 -14.21 -25.96 14.57
C GLN A 184 -15.39 -26.92 14.76
N ASN A 185 -16.16 -27.21 13.69
CA ASN A 185 -17.33 -28.10 13.80
C ASN A 185 -17.01 -29.58 13.62
N ASP A 186 -15.86 -29.96 13.06
CA ASP A 186 -15.44 -31.37 12.88
C ASP A 186 -14.73 -31.99 14.09
N GLY A 187 -14.50 -31.21 15.15
CA GLY A 187 -13.81 -31.67 16.38
C GLY A 187 -14.67 -32.46 17.39
N TRP A 188 -15.96 -32.74 17.11
CA TRP A 188 -16.89 -33.40 18.04
C TRP A 188 -17.59 -34.62 17.39
N ARG A 189 -16.85 -35.57 16.85
CA ARG A 189 -17.37 -36.91 16.54
C ARG A 189 -16.40 -37.99 16.97
#